data_600264e741d47601a20ddec3066f2afc
#
_entry.id   600264e741d47601a20ddec3066f2afc
#
_cell.length_a   1.000
_cell.length_b   1.000
_cell.length_c   1.000
_cell.angle_alpha   90.00
_cell.angle_beta   90.00
_cell.angle_gamma   90.00
#
_symmetry.space_group_name_H-M   'P 1'
#
loop_
_entity.id
_entity.type
_entity.pdbx_description
1 polymer ?
#
loop_
_entity_poly.entity_id
_entity_poly.type
_entity_poly.pdbx_seq_one_letter_code
_entity_poly.pdbx_strand_id
1 'polypeptide(L)'
;AMLCTAGATVIAELSDAPMSSTSRRDTMTALEVYTRRLHYGCVSAAPSSGESTTDKSYYGLCLVTDDGETLSVSENGSGMAVSELDIFNLNDARMRSQTYADAPRMPIARYTWELHLAETRLTRRIKREPFVPDGHIAEFAERCLTIQATGLIKRMEYTNCWRPVIGVSGGVDSTLVMLACAKAMDICGLPRKNIVAVTMPCFGTTDRTKNNAITIAEQLGAELRVIPIGESVKKHFETIGHDFNDHSVVFENAQARERTMVLLDIANKVDGLDVGTKDLSEQADGWCTYNGDQISNYDINAGMTKTMVRAVVKYISETTEDKVLAGALHDIWDTPVTPELLPIGDEGELLQKSEDSVGPYILQDFFLYHMVMRGGSPAKVLRLAELAFKGEFDHDTLVHWLRSYCR
;
A
#
# COMPACT_ATOMS: atom_id res chain seq x y z
N ALA A 1 27.67 -15.12 -1.09
CA ALA A 1 27.79 -14.13 0.00
C ALA A 1 29.09 -13.32 -0.10
N MET A 2 30.29 -13.95 -0.10
CA MET A 2 31.58 -13.25 -0.10
C MET A 2 31.75 -12.22 -1.25
N LEU A 3 31.37 -12.58 -2.46
CA LEU A 3 31.45 -11.64 -3.60
C LEU A 3 30.53 -10.42 -3.42
N CYS A 4 29.33 -10.63 -2.86
CA CYS A 4 28.38 -9.53 -2.58
C CYS A 4 28.96 -8.57 -1.53
N THR A 5 29.45 -9.10 -0.40
CA THR A 5 30.04 -8.27 0.67
C THR A 5 31.34 -7.59 0.23
N ALA A 6 32.02 -8.15 -0.78
CA ALA A 6 33.17 -7.50 -1.43
C ALA A 6 32.77 -6.45 -2.47
N GLY A 7 31.48 -6.26 -2.74
CA GLY A 7 30.94 -5.21 -3.59
C GLY A 7 30.37 -5.66 -4.94
N ALA A 8 30.33 -6.97 -5.24
CA ALA A 8 29.70 -7.44 -6.49
C ALA A 8 28.19 -7.16 -6.48
N THR A 9 27.70 -6.41 -7.45
CA THR A 9 26.28 -6.10 -7.60
C THR A 9 25.55 -7.13 -8.45
N VAL A 10 26.25 -7.76 -9.37
CA VAL A 10 25.75 -8.87 -10.18
C VAL A 10 26.69 -10.06 -10.04
N ILE A 11 26.16 -11.25 -9.85
CA ILE A 11 26.90 -12.52 -9.79
C ILE A 11 26.47 -13.39 -10.98
N ALA A 12 27.46 -13.82 -11.77
CA ALA A 12 27.27 -14.91 -12.72
C ALA A 12 27.65 -16.23 -12.05
N GLU A 13 26.69 -17.17 -12.00
CA GLU A 13 26.84 -18.47 -11.40
C GLU A 13 26.80 -19.55 -12.49
N LEU A 14 27.82 -20.34 -12.57
CA LEU A 14 27.83 -21.57 -13.39
C LEU A 14 27.66 -22.75 -12.42
N SER A 15 26.55 -23.46 -12.54
CA SER A 15 26.21 -24.58 -11.68
C SER A 15 26.41 -25.89 -12.42
N ASP A 16 27.04 -26.87 -11.80
CA ASP A 16 27.16 -28.24 -12.29
C ASP A 16 26.24 -29.22 -11.54
N ALA A 17 25.30 -28.67 -10.76
CA ALA A 17 24.37 -29.48 -9.97
C ALA A 17 23.45 -30.32 -10.88
N PRO A 18 23.38 -31.63 -10.66
CA PRO A 18 22.45 -32.49 -11.39
C PRO A 18 21.01 -32.18 -10.99
N MET A 19 20.08 -32.38 -11.91
CA MET A 19 18.67 -32.14 -11.66
C MET A 19 17.97 -33.30 -10.99
N SER A 20 17.19 -32.97 -9.98
CA SER A 20 16.18 -33.85 -9.37
C SER A 20 14.79 -33.27 -9.58
N SER A 21 13.74 -33.99 -9.19
CA SER A 21 12.35 -33.53 -9.30
C SER A 21 12.06 -32.22 -8.58
N THR A 22 12.84 -31.86 -7.56
CA THR A 22 12.68 -30.63 -6.76
C THR A 22 13.71 -29.54 -7.07
N SER A 23 14.83 -29.88 -7.73
CA SER A 23 15.99 -29.00 -7.90
C SER A 23 15.64 -27.63 -8.49
N ARG A 24 14.73 -27.58 -9.48
CA ARG A 24 14.30 -26.32 -10.10
C ARG A 24 13.72 -25.37 -9.03
N ARG A 25 12.74 -25.85 -8.27
CA ARG A 25 12.06 -25.06 -7.23
C ARG A 25 13.04 -24.67 -6.14
N ASP A 26 13.86 -25.60 -5.71
CA ASP A 26 14.82 -25.38 -4.62
C ASP A 26 15.86 -24.33 -5.01
N THR A 27 16.40 -24.40 -6.24
CA THR A 27 17.33 -23.40 -6.78
C THR A 27 16.69 -22.03 -6.90
N MET A 28 15.48 -21.93 -7.48
CA MET A 28 14.76 -20.65 -7.58
C MET A 28 14.53 -20.04 -6.20
N THR A 29 13.99 -20.80 -5.26
CA THR A 29 13.73 -20.33 -3.89
C THR A 29 15.03 -19.88 -3.21
N ALA A 30 16.11 -20.65 -3.35
CA ALA A 30 17.40 -20.27 -2.77
C ALA A 30 17.93 -18.96 -3.34
N LEU A 31 17.91 -18.79 -4.67
CA LEU A 31 18.37 -17.56 -5.31
C LEU A 31 17.49 -16.36 -4.95
N GLU A 32 16.18 -16.51 -4.89
CA GLU A 32 15.26 -15.45 -4.44
C GLU A 32 15.57 -15.01 -3.00
N VAL A 33 15.79 -15.96 -2.09
CA VAL A 33 16.16 -15.64 -0.70
C VAL A 33 17.52 -14.95 -0.61
N TYR A 34 18.53 -15.48 -1.29
CA TYR A 34 19.89 -14.93 -1.22
C TYR A 34 20.00 -13.56 -1.91
N THR A 35 19.40 -13.39 -3.07
CA THR A 35 19.42 -12.10 -3.80
C THR A 35 18.71 -11.02 -3.00
N ARG A 36 17.60 -11.33 -2.32
CA ARG A 36 16.90 -10.42 -1.42
C ARG A 36 17.71 -10.03 -0.18
N ARG A 37 18.35 -11.01 0.46
CA ARG A 37 19.10 -10.77 1.72
C ARG A 37 20.38 -9.99 1.50
N LEU A 38 21.02 -10.13 0.34
CA LEU A 38 22.34 -9.55 0.04
C LEU A 38 22.25 -8.46 -1.05
N HIS A 39 21.05 -8.15 -1.52
CA HIS A 39 20.77 -7.13 -2.53
C HIS A 39 21.69 -7.21 -3.75
N TYR A 40 21.59 -8.30 -4.51
CA TYR A 40 22.35 -8.49 -5.76
C TYR A 40 21.50 -9.17 -6.83
N GLY A 41 21.88 -8.91 -8.10
CA GLY A 41 21.33 -9.65 -9.23
C GLY A 41 22.14 -10.93 -9.47
N CYS A 42 21.47 -12.02 -9.82
CA CYS A 42 22.10 -13.29 -10.15
C CYS A 42 21.71 -13.72 -11.56
N VAL A 43 22.72 -14.13 -12.33
CA VAL A 43 22.55 -14.82 -13.60
C VAL A 43 23.11 -16.22 -13.42
N SER A 44 22.25 -17.21 -13.30
CA SER A 44 22.64 -18.61 -13.07
C SER A 44 22.39 -19.45 -14.33
N ALA A 45 23.34 -20.31 -14.65
CA ALA A 45 23.25 -21.26 -15.76
C ALA A 45 23.77 -22.63 -15.35
N ALA A 46 23.02 -23.67 -15.72
CA ALA A 46 23.38 -25.07 -15.52
C ALA A 46 23.57 -25.78 -16.88
N PRO A 47 24.28 -26.93 -16.92
CA PRO A 47 24.46 -27.74 -18.13
C PRO A 47 23.13 -28.10 -18.80
N SER A 48 23.10 -28.13 -20.11
CA SER A 48 21.90 -28.42 -20.88
C SER A 48 21.46 -29.89 -20.79
N SER A 49 20.24 -30.15 -21.22
CA SER A 49 19.71 -31.52 -21.30
C SER A 49 20.48 -32.45 -22.27
N GLY A 50 21.39 -31.90 -23.09
CA GLY A 50 22.32 -32.65 -23.92
C GLY A 50 23.50 -33.26 -23.13
N GLU A 51 23.71 -32.82 -21.92
CA GLU A 51 24.77 -33.32 -21.05
C GLU A 51 24.23 -34.44 -20.16
N SER A 52 24.95 -35.53 -20.08
CA SER A 52 24.66 -36.60 -19.12
C SER A 52 25.91 -37.39 -18.78
N THR A 53 25.95 -37.97 -17.58
CA THR A 53 26.97 -38.91 -17.17
C THR A 53 26.30 -40.25 -16.80
N THR A 54 27.08 -41.23 -16.36
CA THR A 54 26.57 -42.55 -15.97
C THR A 54 25.50 -42.48 -14.87
N ASP A 55 25.57 -41.46 -14.00
CA ASP A 55 24.77 -41.30 -12.77
C ASP A 55 24.10 -39.95 -12.63
N LYS A 56 24.28 -39.03 -13.60
CA LYS A 56 23.78 -37.67 -13.52
C LYS A 56 23.07 -37.26 -14.80
N SER A 57 21.95 -36.53 -14.63
CA SER A 57 21.21 -35.88 -15.71
C SER A 57 21.11 -34.38 -15.44
N TYR A 58 21.12 -33.60 -16.50
CA TYR A 58 21.03 -32.16 -16.48
C TYR A 58 19.82 -31.67 -17.27
N TYR A 59 19.28 -30.52 -16.93
CA TYR A 59 18.04 -30.00 -17.54
C TYR A 59 18.17 -28.57 -18.10
N GLY A 60 19.35 -27.97 -18.02
CA GLY A 60 19.60 -26.66 -18.62
C GLY A 60 18.84 -25.51 -17.97
N LEU A 61 18.81 -25.47 -16.63
CA LEU A 61 18.15 -24.41 -15.92
C LEU A 61 18.97 -23.11 -15.99
N CYS A 62 18.46 -22.09 -16.69
CA CYS A 62 19.00 -20.74 -16.67
C CYS A 62 18.02 -19.80 -15.97
N LEU A 63 18.54 -18.95 -15.10
CA LEU A 63 17.76 -18.04 -14.27
C LEU A 63 18.38 -16.64 -14.26
N VAL A 64 17.52 -15.62 -14.25
CA VAL A 64 17.89 -14.24 -13.93
C VAL A 64 17.05 -13.81 -12.73
N THR A 65 17.69 -13.50 -11.61
CA THR A 65 17.02 -13.15 -10.35
C THR A 65 17.55 -11.80 -9.85
N ASP A 66 16.69 -10.92 -9.37
CA ASP A 66 17.03 -9.60 -8.86
C ASP A 66 16.26 -9.30 -7.58
N ASP A 67 16.96 -8.98 -6.50
CA ASP A 67 16.40 -8.56 -5.19
C ASP A 67 15.22 -9.43 -4.70
N GLY A 68 15.34 -10.75 -4.90
CA GLY A 68 14.35 -11.75 -4.46
C GLY A 68 13.21 -12.00 -5.43
N GLU A 69 13.33 -11.59 -6.67
CA GLU A 69 12.37 -11.87 -7.74
C GLU A 69 13.05 -12.62 -8.89
N THR A 70 12.47 -13.72 -9.34
CA THR A 70 12.90 -14.40 -10.57
C THR A 70 12.31 -13.69 -11.79
N LEU A 71 13.15 -12.98 -12.52
CA LEU A 71 12.76 -12.15 -13.66
C LEU A 71 12.60 -12.94 -14.94
N SER A 72 13.43 -13.97 -15.13
CA SER A 72 13.39 -14.83 -16.33
C SER A 72 13.91 -16.22 -15.98
N VAL A 73 13.33 -17.22 -16.59
CA VAL A 73 13.73 -18.62 -16.45
C VAL A 73 13.65 -19.30 -17.83
N SER A 74 14.67 -20.11 -18.15
CA SER A 74 14.59 -20.97 -19.32
C SER A 74 13.68 -22.15 -19.02
N GLU A 75 12.81 -22.48 -19.97
CA GLU A 75 11.97 -23.67 -19.89
C GLU A 75 12.57 -24.82 -20.72
N ASN A 76 12.31 -26.06 -20.29
CA ASN A 76 12.55 -27.26 -21.08
C ASN A 76 14.00 -27.55 -21.52
N GLY A 77 14.98 -27.32 -20.64
CA GLY A 77 16.32 -27.92 -20.78
C GLY A 77 17.20 -27.39 -21.90
N SER A 78 16.69 -26.52 -22.75
CA SER A 78 17.46 -25.77 -23.73
C SER A 78 16.85 -24.40 -23.93
N GLY A 79 17.64 -23.38 -23.82
CA GLY A 79 17.14 -22.02 -23.98
C GLY A 79 18.00 -21.00 -23.25
N MET A 80 17.58 -19.76 -23.36
CA MET A 80 18.27 -18.62 -22.80
C MET A 80 17.30 -17.85 -21.90
N ALA A 81 17.73 -17.52 -20.68
CA ALA A 81 17.02 -16.60 -19.83
C ALA A 81 17.60 -15.20 -20.02
N VAL A 82 16.76 -14.21 -20.30
CA VAL A 82 17.16 -12.82 -20.53
C VAL A 82 16.25 -11.89 -19.74
N SER A 83 16.84 -10.94 -19.06
CA SER A 83 16.13 -9.85 -18.38
C SER A 83 17.05 -8.68 -18.09
N GLU A 84 16.51 -7.57 -17.59
CA GLU A 84 17.24 -6.40 -17.15
C GLU A 84 17.36 -6.39 -15.61
N LEU A 85 18.57 -6.10 -15.10
CA LEU A 85 18.86 -5.95 -13.69
C LEU A 85 18.89 -4.46 -13.30
N ASP A 86 18.23 -4.10 -12.23
CA ASP A 86 18.20 -2.72 -11.73
C ASP A 86 19.35 -2.46 -10.73
N ILE A 87 20.53 -2.18 -11.25
CA ILE A 87 21.75 -1.96 -10.48
C ILE A 87 21.60 -0.79 -9.47
N PHE A 88 20.89 0.28 -9.84
CA PHE A 88 20.67 1.42 -8.95
C PHE A 88 19.81 1.06 -7.76
N ASN A 89 18.73 0.29 -7.98
CA ASN A 89 17.89 -0.20 -6.91
C ASN A 89 18.65 -1.13 -5.95
N LEU A 90 19.49 -2.03 -6.49
CA LEU A 90 20.33 -2.91 -5.66
C LEU A 90 21.31 -2.11 -4.79
N ASN A 91 21.93 -1.08 -5.33
CA ASN A 91 22.84 -0.23 -4.58
C ASN A 91 22.11 0.61 -3.52
N ASP A 92 20.94 1.16 -3.82
CA ASP A 92 20.10 1.88 -2.85
C ASP A 92 19.70 0.95 -1.68
N ALA A 93 19.22 -0.26 -1.98
CA ALA A 93 18.87 -1.25 -0.97
C ALA A 93 20.06 -1.59 -0.05
N ARG A 94 21.27 -1.70 -0.61
CA ARG A 94 22.50 -1.92 0.18
C ARG A 94 22.83 -0.74 1.08
N MET A 95 22.69 0.50 0.61
CA MET A 95 22.93 1.69 1.42
C MET A 95 22.00 1.78 2.63
N ARG A 96 20.78 1.26 2.51
CA ARG A 96 19.77 1.23 3.59
C ARG A 96 19.89 -0.01 4.50
N SER A 97 20.65 -1.02 4.10
CA SER A 97 20.78 -2.28 4.83
C SER A 97 21.92 -2.23 5.84
N GLN A 98 21.59 -2.12 7.14
CA GLN A 98 22.58 -2.19 8.22
C GLN A 98 23.32 -3.53 8.20
N THR A 99 22.61 -4.64 7.96
CA THR A 99 23.23 -5.97 7.86
C THR A 99 24.28 -6.06 6.76
N TYR A 100 24.05 -5.38 5.62
CA TYR A 100 25.03 -5.32 4.55
C TYR A 100 26.21 -4.42 4.91
N ALA A 101 25.96 -3.28 5.56
CA ALA A 101 27.01 -2.33 5.99
C ALA A 101 27.96 -2.95 7.00
N ASP A 102 27.45 -3.75 7.94
CA ASP A 102 28.20 -4.40 9.01
C ASP A 102 28.87 -5.73 8.58
N ALA A 103 28.56 -6.21 7.36
CA ALA A 103 29.11 -7.46 6.88
C ALA A 103 30.63 -7.39 6.65
N PRO A 104 31.41 -8.38 7.09
CA PRO A 104 32.86 -8.39 6.91
C PRO A 104 33.22 -8.44 5.43
N ARG A 105 34.10 -7.55 4.99
CA ARG A 105 34.57 -7.51 3.61
C ARG A 105 35.77 -8.44 3.42
N MET A 106 35.61 -9.38 2.49
CA MET A 106 36.69 -10.30 2.12
C MET A 106 37.55 -9.71 0.99
N PRO A 107 38.88 -9.91 1.02
CA PRO A 107 39.73 -9.54 -0.08
C PRO A 107 39.44 -10.44 -1.31
N ILE A 108 39.22 -9.81 -2.47
CA ILE A 108 39.01 -10.51 -3.75
C ILE A 108 39.91 -9.93 -4.80
N ALA A 109 40.26 -10.74 -5.81
CA ALA A 109 40.94 -10.23 -7.01
C ALA A 109 39.97 -9.34 -7.80
N ARG A 110 40.43 -8.18 -8.24
CA ARG A 110 39.66 -7.20 -9.03
C ARG A 110 40.32 -6.99 -10.37
N TYR A 111 39.49 -7.00 -11.40
CA TYR A 111 39.88 -6.67 -12.78
C TYR A 111 38.97 -5.57 -13.27
N THR A 112 39.52 -4.60 -13.96
CA THR A 112 38.78 -3.48 -14.54
C THR A 112 38.90 -3.52 -16.05
N TRP A 113 37.79 -3.37 -16.74
CA TRP A 113 37.75 -3.10 -18.16
C TRP A 113 36.63 -2.10 -18.49
N GLU A 114 36.74 -1.45 -19.62
CA GLU A 114 35.72 -0.52 -20.09
C GLU A 114 34.65 -1.24 -20.87
N LEU A 115 33.37 -1.00 -20.52
CA LEU A 115 32.22 -1.42 -21.26
C LEU A 115 31.59 -0.21 -21.95
N HIS A 116 31.41 -0.29 -23.27
CA HIS A 116 30.62 0.71 -23.98
C HIS A 116 29.14 0.43 -23.70
N LEU A 117 28.50 1.33 -22.95
CA LEU A 117 27.07 1.24 -22.65
C LEU A 117 26.30 1.61 -23.93
N ALA A 118 25.49 0.70 -24.41
CA ALA A 118 24.48 0.98 -25.43
C ALA A 118 23.21 1.48 -24.78
N GLU A 119 22.42 2.27 -25.50
CA GLU A 119 21.10 2.64 -25.08
C GLU A 119 20.23 1.37 -24.93
N THR A 120 19.73 1.11 -23.72
CA THR A 120 18.96 -0.08 -23.42
C THR A 120 17.47 0.21 -23.40
N ARG A 121 16.70 -0.70 -23.96
CA ARG A 121 15.25 -0.67 -23.92
C ARG A 121 14.77 -1.61 -22.82
N LEU A 122 14.00 -1.08 -21.82
CA LEU A 122 13.41 -1.93 -20.79
C LEU A 122 12.33 -2.80 -21.43
N THR A 123 12.42 -4.12 -21.24
CA THR A 123 11.47 -5.11 -21.75
C THR A 123 10.70 -5.80 -20.63
N ARG A 124 11.18 -5.73 -19.39
CA ARG A 124 10.50 -6.31 -18.25
C ARG A 124 9.19 -5.57 -17.94
N ARG A 125 8.20 -6.30 -17.47
CA ARG A 125 6.94 -5.72 -16.99
C ARG A 125 7.19 -4.86 -15.76
N ILE A 126 6.74 -3.62 -15.79
CA ILE A 126 6.71 -2.74 -14.62
C ILE A 126 5.31 -2.81 -14.00
N LYS A 127 5.25 -3.13 -12.72
CA LYS A 127 4.00 -3.30 -11.99
C LYS A 127 3.38 -1.95 -11.69
N ARG A 128 2.08 -1.79 -11.99
CA ARG A 128 1.33 -0.54 -11.81
C ARG A 128 0.98 -0.28 -10.35
N GLU A 129 0.62 -1.32 -9.63
CA GLU A 129 0.27 -1.30 -8.20
C GLU A 129 1.32 -2.09 -7.41
N PRO A 130 2.50 -1.52 -7.16
CA PRO A 130 3.64 -2.27 -6.62
C PRO A 130 3.45 -2.77 -5.19
N PHE A 131 2.52 -2.19 -4.43
CA PHE A 131 2.18 -2.63 -3.08
C PHE A 131 1.19 -3.78 -3.02
N VAL A 132 0.46 -4.05 -4.11
CA VAL A 132 -0.53 -5.13 -4.19
C VAL A 132 0.09 -6.35 -4.90
N PRO A 133 0.06 -7.57 -4.35
CA PRO A 133 0.67 -8.74 -4.99
C PRO A 133 -0.06 -9.15 -6.27
N ASP A 134 0.69 -9.66 -7.26
CA ASP A 134 0.10 -10.35 -8.40
C ASP A 134 -0.33 -11.76 -7.97
N GLY A 135 -1.62 -12.01 -7.87
CA GLY A 135 -2.17 -13.25 -7.30
C GLY A 135 -2.11 -13.28 -5.76
N HIS A 136 -2.54 -14.38 -5.16
CA HIS A 136 -2.57 -14.57 -3.69
C HIS A 136 -3.26 -13.44 -2.90
N ILE A 137 -4.24 -12.78 -3.52
CA ILE A 137 -4.95 -11.65 -2.90
C ILE A 137 -5.65 -12.04 -1.57
N ALA A 138 -6.12 -13.29 -1.47
CA ALA A 138 -6.73 -13.82 -0.26
C ALA A 138 -5.75 -13.81 0.94
N GLU A 139 -4.56 -14.35 0.73
CA GLU A 139 -3.51 -14.37 1.77
C GLU A 139 -3.06 -12.96 2.12
N PHE A 140 -2.94 -12.09 1.12
CA PHE A 140 -2.58 -10.69 1.31
C PHE A 140 -3.62 -9.96 2.16
N ALA A 141 -4.91 -10.02 1.81
CA ALA A 141 -5.98 -9.36 2.53
C ALA A 141 -6.09 -9.86 3.98
N GLU A 142 -6.05 -11.18 4.17
CA GLU A 142 -6.08 -11.80 5.50
C GLU A 142 -4.89 -11.36 6.36
N ARG A 143 -3.69 -11.30 5.77
CA ARG A 143 -2.49 -10.84 6.46
C ARG A 143 -2.55 -9.36 6.83
N CYS A 144 -3.01 -8.49 5.93
CA CYS A 144 -3.20 -7.07 6.22
C CYS A 144 -4.14 -6.86 7.41
N LEU A 145 -5.34 -7.44 7.36
CA LEU A 145 -6.31 -7.34 8.45
C LEU A 145 -5.79 -7.94 9.77
N THR A 146 -5.05 -9.04 9.70
CA THR A 146 -4.47 -9.66 10.91
C THR A 146 -3.42 -8.77 11.55
N ILE A 147 -2.53 -8.16 10.75
CA ILE A 147 -1.52 -7.22 11.26
C ILE A 147 -2.19 -6.00 11.89
N GLN A 148 -3.17 -5.40 11.22
CA GLN A 148 -3.94 -4.26 11.72
C GLN A 148 -4.66 -4.61 13.03
N ALA A 149 -5.40 -5.72 13.06
CA ALA A 149 -6.11 -6.18 14.25
C ALA A 149 -5.17 -6.46 15.42
N THR A 150 -4.07 -7.16 15.19
CA THR A 150 -3.09 -7.49 16.24
C THR A 150 -2.43 -6.23 16.81
N GLY A 151 -2.09 -5.26 15.96
CA GLY A 151 -1.56 -3.97 16.40
C GLY A 151 -2.55 -3.20 17.28
N LEU A 152 -3.82 -3.17 16.88
CA LEU A 152 -4.88 -2.54 17.66
C LEU A 152 -5.09 -3.25 19.01
N ILE A 153 -5.16 -4.59 19.02
CA ILE A 153 -5.29 -5.39 20.24
C ILE A 153 -4.17 -5.02 21.22
N LYS A 154 -2.94 -4.97 20.73
CA LYS A 154 -1.80 -4.64 21.61
C LYS A 154 -1.90 -3.23 22.19
N ARG A 155 -2.44 -2.28 21.42
CA ARG A 155 -2.68 -0.92 21.91
C ARG A 155 -3.79 -0.89 22.94
N MET A 156 -4.90 -1.58 22.71
CA MET A 156 -6.02 -1.68 23.66
C MET A 156 -5.60 -2.36 24.96
N GLU A 157 -4.81 -3.43 24.91
CA GLU A 157 -4.22 -4.08 26.09
C GLU A 157 -3.38 -3.08 26.91
N TYR A 158 -2.47 -2.36 26.25
CA TYR A 158 -1.55 -1.43 26.92
C TYR A 158 -2.29 -0.28 27.61
N THR A 159 -3.32 0.28 26.98
CA THR A 159 -4.11 1.40 27.51
C THR A 159 -5.26 0.94 28.41
N ASN A 160 -5.57 -0.35 28.42
CA ASN A 160 -6.79 -0.91 29.03
C ASN A 160 -8.09 -0.29 28.51
N CYS A 161 -8.10 0.16 27.24
CA CYS A 161 -9.25 0.75 26.55
C CYS A 161 -9.78 -0.24 25.50
N TRP A 162 -10.86 -0.97 25.81
CA TRP A 162 -11.39 -2.05 25.00
C TRP A 162 -12.55 -1.64 24.08
N ARG A 163 -12.71 -0.34 23.87
CA ARG A 163 -13.74 0.22 23.00
C ARG A 163 -13.12 1.09 21.93
N PRO A 164 -12.81 0.54 20.73
CA PRO A 164 -12.36 1.36 19.61
C PRO A 164 -13.51 2.27 19.16
N VAL A 165 -13.22 3.56 19.02
CA VAL A 165 -14.13 4.61 18.52
C VAL A 165 -13.63 4.99 17.13
N ILE A 166 -14.53 4.99 16.13
CA ILE A 166 -14.15 5.18 14.72
C ILE A 166 -15.10 6.17 14.08
N GLY A 167 -14.54 7.19 13.42
CA GLY A 167 -15.28 8.04 12.50
C GLY A 167 -15.60 7.31 11.20
N VAL A 168 -16.86 6.98 10.94
CA VAL A 168 -17.27 6.25 9.73
C VAL A 168 -17.91 7.22 8.74
N SER A 169 -17.16 7.56 7.68
CA SER A 169 -17.62 8.46 6.62
C SER A 169 -18.45 7.75 5.56
N GLY A 170 -18.33 6.43 5.43
CA GLY A 170 -18.82 5.66 4.28
C GLY A 170 -17.81 5.57 3.13
N GLY A 171 -16.59 6.06 3.33
CA GLY A 171 -15.47 5.89 2.42
C GLY A 171 -14.65 4.62 2.69
N VAL A 172 -13.77 4.28 1.74
CA VAL A 172 -13.02 3.02 1.73
C VAL A 172 -12.09 2.86 2.94
N ASP A 173 -11.47 3.96 3.41
CA ASP A 173 -10.50 3.94 4.51
C ASP A 173 -11.15 3.61 5.85
N SER A 174 -12.24 4.33 6.20
CA SER A 174 -13.01 4.06 7.41
C SER A 174 -13.65 2.67 7.39
N THR A 175 -14.01 2.18 6.21
CA THR A 175 -14.53 0.82 6.02
C THR A 175 -13.48 -0.23 6.34
N LEU A 176 -12.24 -0.08 5.85
CA LEU A 176 -11.15 -1.01 6.20
C LEU A 176 -10.88 -1.00 7.70
N VAL A 177 -10.89 0.17 8.36
CA VAL A 177 -10.75 0.28 9.81
C VAL A 177 -11.84 -0.49 10.54
N MET A 178 -13.10 -0.37 10.11
CA MET A 178 -14.23 -1.12 10.69
C MET A 178 -14.03 -2.64 10.56
N LEU A 179 -13.57 -3.12 9.40
CA LEU A 179 -13.27 -4.54 9.17
C LEU A 179 -12.13 -5.03 10.07
N ALA A 180 -11.06 -4.23 10.21
CA ALA A 180 -9.93 -4.56 11.08
C ALA A 180 -10.32 -4.56 12.56
N CYS A 181 -11.17 -3.62 13.00
CA CYS A 181 -11.70 -3.58 14.36
C CYS A 181 -12.63 -4.77 14.65
N ALA A 182 -13.50 -5.15 13.70
CA ALA A 182 -14.33 -6.35 13.84
C ALA A 182 -13.47 -7.60 14.01
N LYS A 183 -12.42 -7.75 13.20
CA LYS A 183 -11.45 -8.85 13.33
C LYS A 183 -10.72 -8.82 14.67
N ALA A 184 -10.35 -7.64 15.18
CA ALA A 184 -9.72 -7.50 16.50
C ALA A 184 -10.65 -7.98 17.62
N MET A 185 -11.93 -7.62 17.57
CA MET A 185 -12.92 -8.11 18.54
C MET A 185 -13.08 -9.62 18.49
N ASP A 186 -13.16 -10.20 17.29
CA ASP A 186 -13.28 -11.65 17.09
C ASP A 186 -12.07 -12.41 17.65
N ILE A 187 -10.84 -11.90 17.39
CA ILE A 187 -9.60 -12.50 17.92
C ILE A 187 -9.58 -12.49 19.46
N CYS A 188 -10.07 -11.39 20.06
CA CYS A 188 -10.15 -11.28 21.53
C CYS A 188 -11.34 -12.00 22.16
N GLY A 189 -12.27 -12.55 21.38
CA GLY A 189 -13.52 -13.12 21.88
C GLY A 189 -14.44 -12.06 22.52
N LEU A 190 -14.29 -10.79 22.12
CA LEU A 190 -15.10 -9.68 22.62
C LEU A 190 -16.29 -9.38 21.71
N PRO A 191 -17.40 -8.87 22.25
CA PRO A 191 -18.55 -8.52 21.43
C PRO A 191 -18.21 -7.38 20.46
N ARG A 192 -18.58 -7.52 19.18
CA ARG A 192 -18.38 -6.46 18.18
C ARG A 192 -19.11 -5.15 18.51
N LYS A 193 -20.15 -5.18 19.35
CA LYS A 193 -20.79 -3.97 19.89
C LYS A 193 -19.87 -3.10 20.77
N ASN A 194 -18.69 -3.58 21.14
CA ASN A 194 -17.67 -2.75 21.76
C ASN A 194 -17.08 -1.71 20.78
N ILE A 195 -17.18 -1.97 19.48
CA ILE A 195 -16.82 -1.00 18.45
C ILE A 195 -17.85 0.11 18.45
N VAL A 196 -17.43 1.36 18.62
CA VAL A 196 -18.29 2.55 18.57
C VAL A 196 -18.07 3.23 17.22
N ALA A 197 -18.97 2.96 16.29
CA ALA A 197 -18.98 3.58 14.96
C ALA A 197 -19.73 4.91 15.03
N VAL A 198 -19.07 6.00 14.69
CA VAL A 198 -19.66 7.35 14.72
C VAL A 198 -19.73 7.92 13.33
N THR A 199 -20.92 8.13 12.80
CA THR A 199 -21.10 8.90 11.57
C THR A 199 -21.55 10.33 11.91
N MET A 200 -20.89 11.31 11.28
CA MET A 200 -21.07 12.73 11.58
C MET A 200 -21.45 13.52 10.32
N PRO A 201 -22.72 13.40 9.87
CA PRO A 201 -23.18 14.14 8.69
C PRO A 201 -22.97 15.63 8.84
N CYS A 202 -22.46 16.27 7.77
CA CYS A 202 -22.28 17.70 7.65
C CYS A 202 -22.65 18.15 6.22
N PHE A 203 -22.25 19.34 5.81
CA PHE A 203 -22.72 20.02 4.59
C PHE A 203 -22.42 19.28 3.28
N GLY A 204 -21.34 18.50 3.22
CA GLY A 204 -20.94 17.73 2.03
C GLY A 204 -21.32 16.24 2.08
N THR A 205 -21.98 15.77 3.14
CA THR A 205 -22.32 14.34 3.29
C THR A 205 -23.52 13.99 2.42
N THR A 206 -23.35 13.01 1.53
CA THR A 206 -24.43 12.50 0.69
C THR A 206 -25.26 11.44 1.42
N ASP A 207 -26.52 11.23 1.00
CA ASP A 207 -27.33 10.14 1.54
C ASP A 207 -26.70 8.77 1.24
N ARG A 208 -26.02 8.61 0.11
CA ARG A 208 -25.31 7.38 -0.28
C ARG A 208 -24.22 7.02 0.73
N THR A 209 -23.29 7.92 0.99
CA THR A 209 -22.17 7.69 1.91
C THR A 209 -22.65 7.51 3.35
N LYS A 210 -23.64 8.30 3.78
CA LYS A 210 -24.28 8.11 5.08
C LYS A 210 -24.92 6.73 5.22
N ASN A 211 -25.68 6.26 4.21
CA ASN A 211 -26.31 4.95 4.23
C ASN A 211 -25.28 3.83 4.22
N ASN A 212 -24.19 3.97 3.46
CA ASN A 212 -23.08 3.01 3.48
C ASN A 212 -22.44 2.92 4.88
N ALA A 213 -22.17 4.05 5.53
CA ALA A 213 -21.62 4.09 6.88
C ALA A 213 -22.53 3.35 7.88
N ILE A 214 -23.86 3.59 7.81
CA ILE A 214 -24.85 2.92 8.66
C ILE A 214 -24.86 1.42 8.39
N THR A 215 -24.96 1.02 7.12
CA THR A 215 -25.03 -0.38 6.71
C THR A 215 -23.77 -1.15 7.17
N ILE A 216 -22.58 -0.60 6.96
CA ILE A 216 -21.33 -1.24 7.42
C ILE A 216 -21.32 -1.43 8.93
N ALA A 217 -21.69 -0.40 9.70
CA ALA A 217 -21.70 -0.48 11.16
C ALA A 217 -22.70 -1.54 11.67
N GLU A 218 -23.90 -1.59 11.10
CA GLU A 218 -24.94 -2.54 11.46
C GLU A 218 -24.56 -3.98 11.09
N GLN A 219 -24.09 -4.21 9.85
CA GLN A 219 -23.72 -5.55 9.39
C GLN A 219 -22.52 -6.12 10.14
N LEU A 220 -21.59 -5.26 10.57
CA LEU A 220 -20.47 -5.68 11.41
C LEU A 220 -20.85 -5.83 12.89
N GLY A 221 -22.07 -5.44 13.31
CA GLY A 221 -22.54 -5.56 14.68
C GLY A 221 -21.94 -4.54 15.65
N ALA A 222 -21.51 -3.39 15.16
CA ALA A 222 -20.96 -2.28 15.96
C ALA A 222 -22.07 -1.46 16.65
N GLU A 223 -21.72 -0.73 17.71
CA GLU A 223 -22.59 0.32 18.28
C GLU A 223 -22.54 1.55 17.36
N LEU A 224 -23.65 1.84 16.68
CA LEU A 224 -23.74 2.99 15.79
C LEU A 224 -24.22 4.25 16.52
N ARG A 225 -23.53 5.37 16.29
CA ARG A 225 -23.94 6.70 16.69
C ARG A 225 -24.00 7.63 15.50
N VAL A 226 -25.16 8.27 15.28
CA VAL A 226 -25.35 9.28 14.24
C VAL A 226 -25.38 10.65 14.90
N ILE A 227 -24.36 11.47 14.67
CA ILE A 227 -24.17 12.78 15.32
C ILE A 227 -24.02 13.86 14.24
N PRO A 228 -25.10 14.54 13.84
CA PRO A 228 -25.02 15.66 12.92
C PRO A 228 -24.22 16.81 13.55
N ILE A 229 -23.14 17.26 12.89
CA ILE A 229 -22.26 18.32 13.41
C ILE A 229 -22.51 19.69 12.77
N GLY A 230 -23.42 19.79 11.80
CA GLY A 230 -23.63 21.02 11.03
C GLY A 230 -23.93 22.26 11.88
N GLU A 231 -24.75 22.13 12.93
CA GLU A 231 -25.07 23.26 13.80
C GLU A 231 -23.90 23.71 14.68
N SER A 232 -23.09 22.75 15.15
CA SER A 232 -21.86 23.06 15.90
C SER A 232 -20.86 23.81 15.03
N VAL A 233 -20.65 23.36 13.80
CA VAL A 233 -19.76 24.01 12.82
C VAL A 233 -20.26 25.40 12.46
N LYS A 234 -21.57 25.60 12.24
CA LYS A 234 -22.14 26.93 12.01
C LYS A 234 -21.89 27.87 13.18
N LYS A 235 -22.07 27.37 14.42
CA LYS A 235 -21.80 28.14 15.61
C LYS A 235 -20.33 28.52 15.75
N HIS A 236 -19.43 27.63 15.34
CA HIS A 236 -18.00 27.91 15.26
C HIS A 236 -17.71 29.03 14.23
N PHE A 237 -18.32 28.98 13.03
CA PHE A 237 -18.17 30.01 12.02
C PHE A 237 -18.63 31.39 12.53
N GLU A 238 -19.80 31.48 13.20
CA GLU A 238 -20.26 32.71 13.85
C GLU A 238 -19.23 33.25 14.86
N THR A 239 -18.64 32.33 15.66
CA THR A 239 -17.68 32.70 16.71
C THR A 239 -16.40 33.32 16.16
N ILE A 240 -15.91 32.81 15.01
CA ILE A 240 -14.68 33.31 14.36
C ILE A 240 -14.95 34.38 13.31
N GLY A 241 -16.23 34.73 13.03
CA GLY A 241 -16.62 35.71 12.01
C GLY A 241 -16.43 35.22 10.58
N HIS A 242 -16.51 33.91 10.32
CA HIS A 242 -16.40 33.32 8.99
C HIS A 242 -17.75 33.33 8.28
N ASP A 243 -17.77 33.77 7.00
CA ASP A 243 -19.01 33.75 6.17
C ASP A 243 -19.27 32.27 5.75
N PHE A 244 -20.48 31.80 6.01
CA PHE A 244 -20.92 30.45 5.61
C PHE A 244 -20.83 30.20 4.10
N ASN A 245 -20.94 31.26 3.27
CA ASN A 245 -20.83 31.15 1.82
C ASN A 245 -19.38 31.17 1.31
N ASP A 246 -18.41 31.43 2.19
CA ASP A 246 -16.98 31.30 1.87
C ASP A 246 -16.51 29.84 2.06
N HIS A 247 -16.49 29.11 0.96
CA HIS A 247 -16.05 27.71 0.92
C HIS A 247 -14.52 27.54 0.83
N SER A 248 -13.79 28.42 1.49
CA SER A 248 -12.33 28.36 1.60
C SER A 248 -11.86 27.20 2.50
N VAL A 249 -10.54 27.05 2.62
CA VAL A 249 -9.91 26.07 3.51
C VAL A 249 -10.38 26.15 4.97
N VAL A 250 -10.90 27.32 5.40
CA VAL A 250 -11.49 27.48 6.74
C VAL A 250 -12.76 26.65 6.88
N PHE A 251 -13.61 26.69 5.84
CA PHE A 251 -14.85 25.93 5.80
C PHE A 251 -14.62 24.42 5.89
N GLU A 252 -13.63 23.91 5.17
CA GLU A 252 -13.27 22.48 5.18
C GLU A 252 -12.61 22.07 6.51
N ASN A 253 -11.59 22.81 6.93
CA ASN A 253 -10.82 22.49 8.13
C ASN A 253 -11.62 22.55 9.43
N ALA A 254 -12.59 23.45 9.52
CA ALA A 254 -13.47 23.52 10.70
C ALA A 254 -14.31 22.26 10.86
N GLN A 255 -14.84 21.71 9.77
CA GLN A 255 -15.62 20.46 9.80
C GLN A 255 -14.73 19.26 10.17
N ALA A 256 -13.51 19.17 9.63
CA ALA A 256 -12.58 18.10 9.95
C ALA A 256 -12.17 18.13 11.44
N ARG A 257 -11.88 19.30 11.97
CA ARG A 257 -11.53 19.47 13.41
C ARG A 257 -12.70 19.17 14.34
N GLU A 258 -13.91 19.58 13.96
CA GLU A 258 -15.12 19.26 14.75
C GLU A 258 -15.34 17.76 14.84
N ARG A 259 -15.16 17.01 13.75
CA ARG A 259 -15.23 15.54 13.73
C ARG A 259 -14.21 14.93 14.69
N THR A 260 -12.98 15.39 14.64
CA THR A 260 -11.90 14.88 15.50
C THR A 260 -12.17 15.17 16.98
N MET A 261 -12.63 16.37 17.30
CA MET A 261 -13.00 16.73 18.68
C MET A 261 -14.12 15.83 19.20
N VAL A 262 -15.18 15.62 18.43
CA VAL A 262 -16.29 14.75 18.82
C VAL A 262 -15.82 13.30 19.04
N LEU A 263 -14.94 12.76 18.19
CA LEU A 263 -14.41 11.39 18.32
C LEU A 263 -13.57 11.24 19.60
N LEU A 264 -12.66 12.16 19.86
CA LEU A 264 -11.81 12.13 21.05
C LEU A 264 -12.64 12.26 22.35
N ASP A 265 -13.66 13.13 22.37
CA ASP A 265 -14.55 13.27 23.53
C ASP A 265 -15.42 12.03 23.76
N ILE A 266 -15.88 11.38 22.66
CA ILE A 266 -16.59 10.10 22.76
C ILE A 266 -15.65 9.02 23.29
N ALA A 267 -14.40 8.95 22.80
CA ALA A 267 -13.42 7.99 23.29
C ALA A 267 -13.19 8.16 24.79
N ASN A 268 -13.03 9.38 25.28
CA ASN A 268 -12.93 9.67 26.71
C ASN A 268 -14.19 9.23 27.47
N LYS A 269 -15.38 9.52 26.94
CA LYS A 269 -16.67 9.21 27.60
C LYS A 269 -16.94 7.71 27.74
N VAL A 270 -16.38 6.89 26.84
CA VAL A 270 -16.61 5.43 26.84
C VAL A 270 -15.41 4.64 27.37
N ASP A 271 -14.39 5.29 27.91
CA ASP A 271 -13.10 4.68 28.24
C ASP A 271 -12.53 3.90 27.05
N GLY A 272 -12.57 4.53 25.89
CA GLY A 272 -12.21 3.96 24.59
C GLY A 272 -10.95 4.56 23.99
N LEU A 273 -10.68 4.17 22.77
CA LEU A 273 -9.53 4.60 21.99
C LEU A 273 -10.00 5.09 20.61
N ASP A 274 -9.71 6.33 20.25
CA ASP A 274 -9.98 6.85 18.91
C ASP A 274 -9.03 6.20 17.90
N VAL A 275 -9.61 5.53 16.90
CA VAL A 275 -8.87 4.80 15.85
C VAL A 275 -8.95 5.56 14.55
N GLY A 276 -7.81 6.09 14.13
CA GLY A 276 -7.67 6.90 12.92
C GLY A 276 -7.82 6.09 11.64
N THR A 277 -8.33 6.76 10.62
CA THR A 277 -8.66 6.15 9.32
C THR A 277 -7.69 6.54 8.21
N LYS A 278 -6.79 7.49 8.47
CA LYS A 278 -5.81 8.01 7.52
C LYS A 278 -4.85 6.90 7.04
N ASP A 279 -4.64 6.80 5.75
CA ASP A 279 -3.73 5.83 5.15
C ASP A 279 -2.32 6.39 4.85
N LEU A 280 -1.43 5.53 4.36
CA LEU A 280 -0.05 5.87 4.06
C LEU A 280 0.07 6.84 2.87
N SER A 281 -0.81 6.75 1.87
CA SER A 281 -0.78 7.62 0.69
C SER A 281 -1.11 9.06 1.09
N GLU A 282 -2.17 9.26 1.87
CA GLU A 282 -2.55 10.56 2.43
C GLU A 282 -1.45 11.15 3.33
N GLN A 283 -0.77 10.30 4.11
CA GLN A 283 0.38 10.73 4.92
C GLN A 283 1.57 11.18 4.07
N ALA A 284 1.85 10.45 2.98
CA ALA A 284 2.97 10.75 2.09
C ALA A 284 2.75 12.06 1.32
N ASP A 285 1.50 12.30 0.88
CA ASP A 285 1.12 13.51 0.16
C ASP A 285 0.89 14.72 1.09
N GLY A 286 0.81 14.50 2.41
CA GLY A 286 0.41 15.54 3.37
C GLY A 286 -1.05 15.98 3.20
N TRP A 287 -1.88 15.14 2.58
CA TRP A 287 -3.28 15.42 2.31
C TRP A 287 -4.16 15.17 3.53
N CYS A 288 -4.23 16.16 4.41
CA CYS A 288 -5.01 16.11 5.64
C CYS A 288 -5.22 17.51 6.22
N THR A 289 -6.20 17.63 7.11
CA THR A 289 -6.35 18.83 7.93
C THR A 289 -5.48 18.74 9.15
N TYR A 290 -4.55 19.68 9.31
CA TYR A 290 -3.74 19.79 10.54
C TYR A 290 -4.64 19.92 11.77
N ASN A 291 -4.38 19.10 12.79
CA ASN A 291 -5.17 19.02 14.02
C ASN A 291 -6.64 18.60 13.77
N GLY A 292 -6.92 17.93 12.67
CA GLY A 292 -8.21 17.38 12.30
C GLY A 292 -8.10 15.88 12.04
N ASP A 293 -8.44 15.44 10.86
CA ASP A 293 -8.45 14.04 10.43
C ASP A 293 -7.11 13.32 10.52
N GLN A 294 -5.99 14.03 10.63
CA GLN A 294 -4.66 13.43 10.86
C GLN A 294 -4.42 12.99 12.31
N ILE A 295 -5.26 13.39 13.27
CA ILE A 295 -5.06 13.09 14.69
C ILE A 295 -5.97 11.95 15.12
N SER A 296 -5.36 10.99 15.80
CA SER A 296 -6.04 9.90 16.48
C SER A 296 -5.18 9.36 17.63
N ASN A 297 -5.74 8.50 18.47
CA ASN A 297 -4.96 7.77 19.45
C ASN A 297 -4.16 6.62 18.83
N TYR A 298 -4.62 6.05 17.70
CA TYR A 298 -3.95 4.98 16.97
C TYR A 298 -4.36 4.95 15.50
N ASP A 299 -3.41 5.18 14.59
CA ASP A 299 -3.63 5.12 13.14
C ASP A 299 -3.44 3.69 12.62
N ILE A 300 -4.53 2.95 12.49
CA ILE A 300 -4.49 1.53 12.10
C ILE A 300 -4.14 1.33 10.62
N ASN A 301 -4.43 2.32 9.76
CA ASN A 301 -4.14 2.29 8.32
C ASN A 301 -2.76 2.89 7.97
N ALA A 302 -1.96 3.36 8.93
CA ALA A 302 -0.72 4.07 8.66
C ALA A 302 0.32 3.32 7.79
N GLY A 303 0.22 2.01 7.70
CA GLY A 303 1.06 1.16 6.84
C GLY A 303 0.39 0.69 5.54
N MET A 304 -0.83 1.14 5.25
CA MET A 304 -1.63 0.73 4.10
C MET A 304 -1.72 1.87 3.08
N THR A 305 -1.28 1.64 1.85
CA THR A 305 -1.50 2.62 0.78
C THR A 305 -2.95 2.56 0.27
N LYS A 306 -3.41 3.60 -0.42
CA LYS A 306 -4.77 3.67 -0.97
C LYS A 306 -5.06 2.48 -1.91
N THR A 307 -4.12 2.09 -2.73
CA THR A 307 -4.25 0.91 -3.61
C THR A 307 -4.38 -0.38 -2.81
N MET A 308 -3.64 -0.54 -1.69
CA MET A 308 -3.79 -1.69 -0.78
C MET A 308 -5.16 -1.69 -0.09
N VAL A 309 -5.61 -0.54 0.44
CA VAL A 309 -6.92 -0.39 1.08
C VAL A 309 -8.03 -0.82 0.12
N ARG A 310 -8.01 -0.27 -1.10
CA ARG A 310 -8.98 -0.61 -2.15
C ARG A 310 -8.95 -2.10 -2.52
N ALA A 311 -7.75 -2.69 -2.66
CA ALA A 311 -7.60 -4.10 -3.00
C ALA A 311 -8.17 -5.03 -1.91
N VAL A 312 -7.95 -4.72 -0.63
CA VAL A 312 -8.48 -5.50 0.50
C VAL A 312 -10.00 -5.37 0.58
N VAL A 313 -10.56 -4.16 0.51
CA VAL A 313 -12.03 -3.94 0.57
C VAL A 313 -12.72 -4.61 -0.61
N LYS A 314 -12.15 -4.51 -1.83
CA LYS A 314 -12.65 -5.22 -3.01
C LYS A 314 -12.69 -6.72 -2.79
N TYR A 315 -11.59 -7.31 -2.35
CA TYR A 315 -11.52 -8.74 -2.10
C TYR A 315 -12.60 -9.21 -1.10
N ILE A 316 -12.81 -8.45 -0.01
CA ILE A 316 -13.83 -8.81 0.97
C ILE A 316 -15.23 -8.65 0.38
N SER A 317 -15.48 -7.63 -0.44
CA SER A 317 -16.78 -7.46 -1.12
C SER A 317 -17.15 -8.63 -2.03
N GLU A 318 -16.13 -9.25 -2.65
CA GLU A 318 -16.30 -10.39 -3.57
C GLU A 318 -16.40 -11.75 -2.85
N THR A 319 -15.96 -11.85 -1.60
CA THR A 319 -15.82 -13.14 -0.89
C THR A 319 -16.70 -13.30 0.35
N THR A 320 -17.25 -12.22 0.90
CA THR A 320 -18.13 -12.32 2.06
C THR A 320 -19.47 -13.01 1.69
N GLU A 321 -19.94 -13.88 2.58
CA GLU A 321 -21.25 -14.56 2.43
C GLU A 321 -22.45 -13.63 2.71
N ASP A 322 -22.23 -12.57 3.48
CA ASP A 322 -23.25 -11.57 3.78
C ASP A 322 -23.47 -10.66 2.56
N LYS A 323 -24.59 -10.88 1.87
CA LYS A 323 -24.94 -10.15 0.65
C LYS A 323 -25.20 -8.66 0.86
N VAL A 324 -25.66 -8.25 2.05
CA VAL A 324 -25.90 -6.85 2.36
C VAL A 324 -24.58 -6.15 2.56
N LEU A 325 -23.69 -6.77 3.34
CA LEU A 325 -22.30 -6.29 3.51
C LEU A 325 -21.57 -6.24 2.17
N ALA A 326 -21.65 -7.32 1.36
CA ALA A 326 -21.04 -7.38 0.03
C ALA A 326 -21.47 -6.21 -0.86
N GLY A 327 -22.78 -5.93 -0.90
CA GLY A 327 -23.34 -4.83 -1.69
C GLY A 327 -22.83 -3.46 -1.23
N ALA A 328 -22.82 -3.20 0.09
CA ALA A 328 -22.31 -1.96 0.64
C ALA A 328 -20.80 -1.78 0.39
N LEU A 329 -20.01 -2.84 0.58
CA LEU A 329 -18.56 -2.83 0.30
C LEU A 329 -18.27 -2.58 -1.19
N HIS A 330 -19.05 -3.17 -2.09
CA HIS A 330 -18.91 -2.95 -3.53
C HIS A 330 -19.24 -1.50 -3.90
N ASP A 331 -20.33 -0.95 -3.37
CA ASP A 331 -20.73 0.44 -3.60
C ASP A 331 -19.65 1.43 -3.11
N ILE A 332 -19.06 1.16 -1.94
CA ILE A 332 -17.95 1.95 -1.38
C ILE A 332 -16.71 1.85 -2.26
N TRP A 333 -16.34 0.63 -2.70
CA TRP A 333 -15.17 0.43 -3.54
C TRP A 333 -15.29 1.12 -4.90
N ASP A 334 -16.50 1.15 -5.49
CA ASP A 334 -16.78 1.76 -6.80
C ASP A 334 -16.95 3.29 -6.71
N THR A 335 -17.04 3.84 -5.50
CA THR A 335 -17.19 5.29 -5.30
C THR A 335 -15.83 5.98 -5.40
N PRO A 336 -15.70 7.08 -6.16
CA PRO A 336 -14.49 7.91 -6.16
C PRO A 336 -14.16 8.43 -4.76
N VAL A 337 -12.88 8.55 -4.45
CA VAL A 337 -12.42 9.11 -3.16
C VAL A 337 -12.67 10.62 -3.14
N THR A 338 -13.50 11.07 -2.19
CA THR A 338 -13.85 12.48 -2.02
C THR A 338 -13.76 12.88 -0.56
N PRO A 339 -13.30 14.10 -0.22
CA PRO A 339 -13.22 14.56 1.16
C PRO A 339 -14.60 14.89 1.76
N GLU A 340 -15.67 15.02 0.97
CA GLU A 340 -17.05 15.34 1.39
C GLU A 340 -17.15 16.53 2.36
N LEU A 341 -16.34 17.55 2.16
CA LEU A 341 -16.28 18.74 3.02
C LEU A 341 -17.00 19.93 2.38
N LEU A 342 -17.02 20.02 1.04
CA LEU A 342 -17.74 21.05 0.32
C LEU A 342 -19.23 20.69 0.17
N PRO A 343 -20.12 21.69 0.13
CA PRO A 343 -21.55 21.45 -0.12
C PRO A 343 -21.78 20.71 -1.43
N ILE A 344 -22.84 19.94 -1.48
CA ILE A 344 -23.27 19.24 -2.69
C ILE A 344 -23.77 20.29 -3.70
N GLY A 345 -23.37 20.17 -4.96
CA GLY A 345 -23.88 21.04 -6.05
C GLY A 345 -25.38 20.89 -6.27
N ASP A 346 -25.98 21.83 -6.99
CA ASP A 346 -27.45 21.93 -7.22
C ASP A 346 -28.04 20.66 -7.89
N GLU A 347 -27.23 19.88 -8.60
CA GLU A 347 -27.63 18.61 -9.25
C GLU A 347 -27.19 17.36 -8.45
N GLY A 348 -26.70 17.52 -7.21
CA GLY A 348 -26.20 16.42 -6.38
C GLY A 348 -24.77 16.00 -6.72
N GLU A 349 -24.04 16.79 -7.49
CA GLU A 349 -22.66 16.52 -7.88
C GLU A 349 -21.69 16.83 -6.74
N LEU A 350 -20.70 15.95 -6.56
CA LEU A 350 -19.57 16.20 -5.65
C LEU A 350 -18.65 17.25 -6.28
N LEU A 351 -18.53 18.41 -5.64
CA LEU A 351 -17.77 19.56 -6.17
C LEU A 351 -16.24 19.34 -6.11
N GLN A 352 -15.77 18.33 -5.39
CA GLN A 352 -14.34 18.07 -5.22
C GLN A 352 -14.07 16.56 -5.16
N LYS A 353 -13.07 16.12 -5.92
CA LYS A 353 -12.46 14.81 -5.75
C LYS A 353 -11.05 14.99 -5.22
N SER A 354 -10.62 14.14 -4.29
CA SER A 354 -9.24 14.21 -3.76
C SER A 354 -8.22 14.09 -4.87
N GLU A 355 -8.47 13.22 -5.86
CA GLU A 355 -7.58 13.00 -7.00
C GLU A 355 -7.45 14.22 -7.94
N ASP A 356 -8.37 15.17 -7.93
CA ASP A 356 -8.25 16.43 -8.69
C ASP A 356 -7.17 17.35 -8.09
N SER A 357 -6.90 17.21 -6.79
CA SER A 357 -5.93 18.03 -6.06
C SER A 357 -4.56 17.35 -5.92
N VAL A 358 -4.52 16.07 -5.55
CA VAL A 358 -3.27 15.33 -5.31
C VAL A 358 -2.86 14.43 -6.47
N GLY A 359 -3.75 14.17 -7.41
CA GLY A 359 -3.58 13.26 -8.53
C GLY A 359 -4.11 11.85 -8.25
N PRO A 360 -4.18 11.01 -9.29
CA PRO A 360 -4.66 9.64 -9.17
C PRO A 360 -3.83 8.85 -8.15
N TYR A 361 -4.47 8.25 -7.15
CA TYR A 361 -3.77 7.49 -6.10
C TYR A 361 -2.92 6.33 -6.65
N ILE A 362 -3.30 5.76 -7.78
CA ILE A 362 -2.47 4.75 -8.43
C ILE A 362 -1.09 5.29 -8.86
N LEU A 363 -1.03 6.58 -9.25
CA LEU A 363 0.24 7.25 -9.56
C LEU A 363 0.98 7.65 -8.29
N GLN A 364 0.28 8.16 -7.28
CA GLN A 364 0.89 8.54 -6.00
C GLN A 364 1.55 7.34 -5.32
N ASP A 365 0.86 6.21 -5.24
CA ASP A 365 1.40 4.97 -4.68
C ASP A 365 2.58 4.42 -5.52
N PHE A 366 2.51 4.54 -6.85
CA PHE A 366 3.62 4.20 -7.72
C PHE A 366 4.85 5.07 -7.45
N PHE A 367 4.67 6.38 -7.30
CA PHE A 367 5.75 7.31 -6.99
C PHE A 367 6.30 7.05 -5.58
N LEU A 368 5.45 6.85 -4.59
CA LEU A 368 5.82 6.48 -3.23
C LEU A 368 6.73 5.24 -3.22
N TYR A 369 6.32 4.18 -3.92
CA TYR A 369 7.10 2.96 -4.01
C TYR A 369 8.46 3.18 -4.66
N HIS A 370 8.49 3.77 -5.85
CA HIS A 370 9.71 3.87 -6.63
C HIS A 370 10.66 4.95 -6.14
N MET A 371 10.17 6.05 -5.55
CA MET A 371 11.04 7.11 -4.99
C MET A 371 11.44 6.83 -3.55
N VAL A 372 10.45 6.61 -2.67
CA VAL A 372 10.70 6.53 -1.23
C VAL A 372 11.18 5.14 -0.83
N MET A 373 10.49 4.10 -1.30
CA MET A 373 10.84 2.72 -0.92
C MET A 373 12.04 2.18 -1.69
N ARG A 374 12.24 2.63 -2.95
CA ARG A 374 13.28 2.12 -3.85
C ARG A 374 14.37 3.12 -4.21
N GLY A 375 14.31 4.35 -3.70
CA GLY A 375 15.33 5.38 -3.91
C GLY A 375 15.52 5.84 -5.36
N GLY A 376 14.50 5.67 -6.20
CA GLY A 376 14.55 6.08 -7.60
C GLY A 376 14.58 7.60 -7.77
N SER A 377 15.46 8.11 -8.64
CA SER A 377 15.40 9.52 -9.03
C SER A 377 14.12 9.83 -9.79
N PRO A 378 13.61 11.08 -9.75
CA PRO A 378 12.42 11.47 -10.51
C PRO A 378 12.46 11.10 -11.99
N ALA A 379 13.62 11.28 -12.65
CA ALA A 379 13.80 10.93 -14.06
C ALA A 379 13.64 9.40 -14.30
N LYS A 380 14.18 8.56 -13.39
CA LYS A 380 14.01 7.11 -13.46
C LYS A 380 12.55 6.75 -13.24
N VAL A 381 11.90 7.33 -12.22
CA VAL A 381 10.51 7.04 -11.89
C VAL A 381 9.56 7.44 -13.01
N LEU A 382 9.78 8.60 -13.66
CA LEU A 382 9.05 8.99 -14.85
C LEU A 382 9.12 7.94 -15.96
N ARG A 383 10.35 7.48 -16.29
CA ARG A 383 10.54 6.43 -17.29
C ARG A 383 9.81 5.12 -16.95
N LEU A 384 9.84 4.72 -15.68
CA LEU A 384 9.10 3.53 -15.22
C LEU A 384 7.58 3.74 -15.31
N ALA A 385 7.08 4.94 -14.97
CA ALA A 385 5.67 5.28 -15.06
C ALA A 385 5.17 5.28 -16.52
N GLU A 386 5.93 5.84 -17.47
CA GLU A 386 5.61 5.79 -18.90
C GLU A 386 5.46 4.37 -19.43
N LEU A 387 6.22 3.42 -18.90
CA LEU A 387 6.12 2.01 -19.26
C LEU A 387 4.94 1.33 -18.58
N ALA A 388 4.75 1.57 -17.27
CA ALA A 388 3.70 0.94 -16.48
C ALA A 388 2.30 1.39 -16.91
N PHE A 389 2.14 2.66 -17.26
CA PHE A 389 0.85 3.29 -17.58
C PHE A 389 0.69 3.63 -19.06
N LYS A 390 1.46 2.95 -19.92
CA LYS A 390 1.40 3.18 -21.37
C LYS A 390 -0.02 3.06 -21.92
N GLY A 391 -0.51 4.13 -22.54
CA GLY A 391 -1.85 4.18 -23.14
C GLY A 391 -2.97 4.60 -22.20
N GLU A 392 -2.66 4.90 -20.91
CA GLU A 392 -3.61 5.40 -19.93
C GLU A 392 -3.30 6.85 -19.56
N PHE A 393 -2.04 7.17 -19.27
CA PHE A 393 -1.59 8.53 -19.03
C PHE A 393 -0.56 8.94 -20.08
N ASP A 394 -0.66 10.17 -20.56
CA ASP A 394 0.35 10.75 -21.44
C ASP A 394 1.57 11.27 -20.65
N HIS A 395 2.63 11.64 -21.39
CA HIS A 395 3.87 12.14 -20.80
C HIS A 395 3.63 13.38 -19.92
N ASP A 396 2.84 14.34 -20.41
CA ASP A 396 2.65 15.61 -19.72
C ASP A 396 1.88 15.43 -18.42
N THR A 397 0.89 14.57 -18.40
CA THR A 397 0.14 14.16 -17.20
C THR A 397 1.06 13.51 -16.16
N LEU A 398 1.90 12.56 -16.59
CA LEU A 398 2.86 11.91 -15.69
C LEU A 398 3.88 12.89 -15.11
N VAL A 399 4.39 13.81 -15.94
CA VAL A 399 5.32 14.87 -15.50
C VAL A 399 4.63 15.82 -14.52
N HIS A 400 3.38 16.20 -14.79
CA HIS A 400 2.60 17.07 -13.92
C HIS A 400 2.46 16.48 -12.51
N TRP A 401 1.95 15.24 -12.40
CA TRP A 401 1.73 14.60 -11.11
C TRP A 401 3.01 14.22 -10.38
N LEU A 402 4.05 13.79 -11.11
CA LEU A 402 5.35 13.53 -10.49
C LEU A 402 5.99 14.83 -9.93
N ARG A 403 5.84 15.96 -10.61
CA ARG A 403 6.28 17.26 -10.07
C ARG A 403 5.48 17.68 -8.86
N SER A 404 4.17 17.44 -8.86
CA SER A 404 3.31 17.69 -7.69
C SER A 404 3.77 16.86 -6.50
N TYR A 405 4.01 15.56 -6.72
CA TYR A 405 4.49 14.64 -5.68
C TYR A 405 5.86 15.06 -5.09
N CYS A 406 6.73 15.66 -5.89
CA CYS A 406 8.07 16.10 -5.44
C CYS A 406 8.07 17.45 -4.69
N ARG A 407 6.95 18.15 -4.57
CA ARG A 407 6.83 19.47 -3.90
C ARG A 407 6.44 19.37 -2.45
#